data_765b7e6cc17243c2e0040192330338ba
#
_entry.id   765b7e6cc17243c2e0040192330338ba
#
_cell.length_a   1.000
_cell.length_b   1.000
_cell.length_c   1.000
_cell.angle_alpha   90.00
_cell.angle_beta   90.00
_cell.angle_gamma   90.00
#
_symmetry.space_group_name_H-M   'P 1'
#
loop_
_entity.id
_entity.type
_entity.pdbx_description
1 polymer ?
#
loop_
_entity_poly.entity_id
_entity_poly.type
_entity_poly.pdbx_seq_one_letter_code
_entity_poly.pdbx_strand_id
1 'polypeptide(L)'
;MRGKTRDWVITREVSIQPGDPFDRNALERDIKRLYATQLFSDVKVTLRPVPGEPGNVVIVLGIIEQSTGQLSGGLGYSQSQGAFGQVQLQESNLFGRAWNLGTNITYGQYGGLANLNFTDPWIYGDKHRTRFSTSVFLSQQVPQVFQSEDSGNIRTAKDYADNGSNKAYEVGRKYGFTDGDNAPGDVNIADNEYPNRSWFDYEGDTVVLRKIGGNFSFSRPLNGGDPYKDSKWSVLAGMSFAEVRPINFAGDTRPYGVSNNKLRKGKVNNDDVICVSYNCADTNTLMGVRFATTYNNFNNPRNPTSGNFFTAGTEQFLGINNDSPTFNRLRASYTQFFPVDWLKIHKGCRPKAGEQADCPQAIGVQIKGGAIMGEAPPYEAFCMGGSNSIRGWYDCDMAVAKAFSELTVEYRFPLISIFSGEVFMDAGTDFNTQKDVPGKPGLLLDKDGSGVSFGTGVIVTTPVGPIRV
;
A
#
# COMPACT_ATOMS: atom_id res chain seq x y z
N MET A 1 1.52 30.53 29.27
CA MET A 1 1.56 29.04 29.37
C MET A 1 2.77 28.59 28.57
N ARG A 2 3.63 27.72 29.10
CA ARG A 2 4.68 27.09 28.30
C ARG A 2 4.03 26.16 27.30
N GLY A 3 4.30 26.34 26.02
CA GLY A 3 3.79 25.46 24.96
C GLY A 3 4.32 24.04 25.13
N LYS A 4 3.64 23.05 24.53
CA LYS A 4 4.05 21.65 24.51
C LYS A 4 5.24 21.43 23.58
N THR A 5 5.28 22.18 22.45
CA THR A 5 6.30 22.10 21.41
C THR A 5 7.62 22.72 21.87
N ARG A 6 8.72 22.04 21.63
CA ARG A 6 10.05 22.53 21.97
C ARG A 6 10.51 23.64 21.03
N ASP A 7 11.21 24.64 21.56
CA ASP A 7 11.65 25.81 20.80
C ASP A 7 12.45 25.45 19.53
N TRP A 8 13.31 24.44 19.61
CA TRP A 8 14.12 24.02 18.48
C TRP A 8 13.31 23.41 17.32
N VAL A 9 12.10 22.87 17.60
CA VAL A 9 11.18 22.38 16.56
C VAL A 9 10.62 23.54 15.76
N ILE A 10 10.41 24.68 16.41
CA ILE A 10 9.93 25.90 15.78
C ILE A 10 11.06 26.56 15.01
N THR A 11 12.21 26.77 15.68
CA THR A 11 13.34 27.50 15.09
C THR A 11 13.98 26.78 13.90
N ARG A 12 13.96 25.43 13.87
CA ARG A 12 14.46 24.67 12.71
C ARG A 12 13.66 24.89 11.43
N GLU A 13 12.39 25.31 11.52
CA GLU A 13 11.54 25.60 10.35
C GLU A 13 11.71 27.05 9.84
N VAL A 14 12.45 27.88 10.57
CA VAL A 14 12.71 29.29 10.25
C VAL A 14 14.07 29.41 9.57
N SER A 15 14.10 29.90 8.35
CA SER A 15 15.33 30.07 7.57
C SER A 15 16.10 31.34 7.93
N ILE A 16 15.40 32.37 8.41
CA ILE A 16 16.00 33.63 8.82
C ILE A 16 16.72 33.44 10.18
N GLN A 17 18.03 33.71 10.19
CA GLN A 17 18.85 33.61 11.40
C GLN A 17 19.09 34.98 11.99
N PRO A 18 19.38 35.07 13.30
CA PRO A 18 19.82 36.35 13.92
C PRO A 18 21.05 36.92 13.21
N GLY A 19 20.96 38.16 12.77
CA GLY A 19 22.01 38.85 12.01
C GLY A 19 21.81 38.85 10.49
N ASP A 20 20.84 38.10 9.97
CA ASP A 20 20.51 38.13 8.55
C ASP A 20 19.78 39.43 8.17
N PRO A 21 19.89 39.89 6.92
CA PRO A 21 19.04 40.95 6.39
C PRO A 21 17.58 40.54 6.45
N PHE A 22 16.68 41.44 6.82
CA PHE A 22 15.26 41.18 6.85
C PHE A 22 14.72 40.95 5.41
N ASP A 23 14.20 39.75 5.16
CA ASP A 23 13.51 39.39 3.91
C ASP A 23 12.07 38.96 4.21
N ARG A 24 11.11 39.79 3.76
CA ARG A 24 9.69 39.52 3.95
C ARG A 24 9.27 38.25 3.26
N ASN A 25 9.78 37.94 2.04
CA ASN A 25 9.41 36.75 1.31
C ASN A 25 9.93 35.49 1.96
N ALA A 26 11.15 35.54 2.54
CA ALA A 26 11.67 34.43 3.33
C ALA A 26 10.79 34.17 4.57
N LEU A 27 10.40 35.22 5.29
CA LEU A 27 9.53 35.12 6.45
C LEU A 27 8.15 34.53 6.11
N GLU A 28 7.54 34.96 4.99
CA GLU A 28 6.28 34.37 4.53
C GLU A 28 6.42 32.87 4.19
N ARG A 29 7.55 32.45 3.60
CA ARG A 29 7.85 31.03 3.38
C ARG A 29 8.03 30.27 4.67
N ASP A 30 8.70 30.85 5.65
CA ASP A 30 8.92 30.27 6.98
C ASP A 30 7.59 30.05 7.72
N ILE A 31 6.68 31.03 7.66
CA ILE A 31 5.34 30.91 8.23
C ILE A 31 4.56 29.77 7.55
N LYS A 32 4.62 29.68 6.22
CA LYS A 32 3.98 28.58 5.48
C LYS A 32 4.54 27.22 5.90
N ARG A 33 5.87 27.11 6.16
CA ARG A 33 6.47 25.87 6.65
C ARG A 33 5.98 25.52 8.05
N LEU A 34 5.86 26.50 8.95
CA LEU A 34 5.31 26.30 10.29
C LEU A 34 3.87 25.78 10.22
N TYR A 35 3.01 26.36 9.38
CA TYR A 35 1.66 25.83 9.17
C TYR A 35 1.66 24.44 8.54
N ALA A 36 2.58 24.16 7.64
CA ALA A 36 2.70 22.84 6.98
C ALA A 36 3.05 21.72 7.96
N THR A 37 3.63 22.02 9.13
CA THR A 37 3.85 21.04 10.20
C THR A 37 2.57 20.52 10.82
N GLN A 38 1.46 21.25 10.69
CA GLN A 38 0.17 20.98 11.32
C GLN A 38 0.23 20.90 12.85
N LEU A 39 1.21 21.55 13.47
CA LEU A 39 1.35 21.65 14.93
C LEU A 39 0.71 22.92 15.50
N PHE A 40 0.44 23.89 14.65
CA PHE A 40 0.03 25.23 15.03
C PHE A 40 -1.28 25.64 14.36
N SER A 41 -2.19 26.18 15.16
CA SER A 41 -3.46 26.75 14.67
C SER A 41 -3.31 28.20 14.21
N ASP A 42 -2.34 28.93 14.81
CA ASP A 42 -2.06 30.32 14.41
C ASP A 42 -0.58 30.66 14.64
N VAL A 43 -0.01 31.44 13.73
CA VAL A 43 1.36 31.98 13.80
C VAL A 43 1.31 33.47 13.53
N LYS A 44 1.37 34.29 14.60
CA LYS A 44 1.37 35.74 14.52
C LYS A 44 2.81 36.27 14.49
N VAL A 45 3.10 37.15 13.54
CA VAL A 45 4.39 37.80 13.42
C VAL A 45 4.28 39.26 13.90
N THR A 46 5.15 39.66 14.80
CA THR A 46 5.26 41.02 15.23
C THR A 46 6.72 41.47 15.05
N LEU A 47 6.93 42.57 14.34
CA LEU A 47 8.22 43.20 14.19
C LEU A 47 8.35 44.27 15.26
N ARG A 48 9.42 44.21 16.06
CA ARG A 48 9.74 45.21 17.09
C ARG A 48 11.07 45.88 16.74
N PRO A 49 11.11 47.23 16.68
CA PRO A 49 12.39 47.94 16.50
C PRO A 49 13.30 47.73 17.71
N VAL A 50 14.61 47.67 17.48
CA VAL A 50 15.60 47.57 18.55
C VAL A 50 15.91 48.98 19.06
N PRO A 51 15.72 49.28 20.35
CA PRO A 51 16.03 50.60 20.90
C PRO A 51 17.52 50.93 20.76
N GLY A 52 17.83 52.06 20.13
CA GLY A 52 19.21 52.50 19.92
C GLY A 52 19.90 51.97 18.68
N GLU A 53 19.28 51.09 17.93
CA GLU A 53 19.83 50.52 16.70
C GLU A 53 18.86 50.74 15.50
N PRO A 54 18.88 51.93 14.88
CA PRO A 54 18.01 52.24 13.78
C PRO A 54 18.29 51.31 12.57
N GLY A 55 17.28 50.59 12.10
CA GLY A 55 17.40 49.64 11.01
C GLY A 55 17.38 48.17 11.43
N ASN A 56 17.55 47.89 12.73
CA ASN A 56 17.44 46.53 13.25
C ASN A 56 16.01 46.22 13.77
N VAL A 57 15.54 45.02 13.55
CA VAL A 57 14.21 44.54 13.98
C VAL A 57 14.31 43.21 14.68
N VAL A 58 13.52 43.02 15.73
CA VAL A 58 13.30 41.73 16.37
C VAL A 58 12.03 41.11 15.80
N ILE A 59 12.14 39.94 15.22
CA ILE A 59 10.98 39.15 14.74
C ILE A 59 10.45 38.33 15.92
N VAL A 60 9.25 38.65 16.38
CA VAL A 60 8.55 37.90 17.44
C VAL A 60 7.49 37.03 16.81
N LEU A 61 7.64 35.71 16.95
CA LEU A 61 6.66 34.71 16.51
C LEU A 61 5.76 34.35 17.70
N GLY A 62 4.49 34.80 17.65
CA GLY A 62 3.45 34.38 18.57
C GLY A 62 2.76 33.14 18.05
N ILE A 63 2.96 32.01 18.71
CA ILE A 63 2.50 30.69 18.20
C ILE A 63 1.39 30.17 19.09
N ILE A 64 0.28 29.73 18.45
CA ILE A 64 -0.82 29.04 19.10
C ILE A 64 -0.80 27.59 18.64
N GLU A 65 -0.54 26.67 19.58
CA GLU A 65 -0.54 25.24 19.30
C GLU A 65 -1.96 24.70 19.07
N GLN A 66 -2.08 23.67 18.23
CA GLN A 66 -3.33 22.92 18.08
C GLN A 66 -3.23 21.54 18.72
N SER A 67 -4.38 20.86 18.82
CA SER A 67 -4.42 19.46 19.24
C SER A 67 -3.75 18.60 18.18
N THR A 68 -2.76 17.80 18.58
CA THR A 68 -1.99 16.91 17.70
C THR A 68 -2.35 15.44 17.84
N GLY A 69 -3.18 15.13 18.86
CA GLY A 69 -3.75 13.80 19.05
C GLY A 69 -5.04 13.63 18.25
N GLN A 70 -5.13 12.54 17.50
CA GLN A 70 -6.31 12.18 16.71
C GLN A 70 -6.71 10.74 17.00
N LEU A 71 -8.02 10.52 17.16
CA LEU A 71 -8.63 9.21 17.24
C LEU A 71 -9.65 9.11 16.11
N SER A 72 -9.53 8.10 15.27
CA SER A 72 -10.51 7.82 14.22
C SER A 72 -10.91 6.35 14.25
N GLY A 73 -12.12 6.07 13.82
CA GLY A 73 -12.65 4.71 13.67
C GLY A 73 -13.50 4.63 12.43
N GLY A 74 -13.61 3.44 11.87
CA GLY A 74 -14.38 3.20 10.67
C GLY A 74 -14.77 1.74 10.51
N LEU A 75 -15.78 1.52 9.69
CA LEU A 75 -16.20 0.21 9.21
C LEU A 75 -16.04 0.19 7.70
N GLY A 76 -15.69 -0.94 7.14
CA GLY A 76 -15.50 -1.10 5.71
C GLY A 76 -15.65 -2.55 5.26
N TYR A 77 -15.51 -2.72 3.96
CA TYR A 77 -15.48 -4.03 3.32
C TYR A 77 -14.35 -4.05 2.28
N SER A 78 -13.59 -5.13 2.25
CA SER A 78 -12.62 -5.42 1.19
C SER A 78 -12.57 -6.91 0.90
N GLN A 79 -12.14 -7.29 -0.30
CA GLN A 79 -12.02 -8.71 -0.64
C GLN A 79 -11.01 -9.45 0.25
N SER A 80 -9.91 -8.81 0.63
CA SER A 80 -8.85 -9.42 1.44
C SER A 80 -9.18 -9.54 2.93
N GLN A 81 -10.11 -8.75 3.45
CA GLN A 81 -10.46 -8.70 4.87
C GLN A 81 -11.93 -9.03 5.15
N GLY A 82 -12.77 -9.07 4.12
CA GLY A 82 -14.22 -9.14 4.29
C GLY A 82 -14.76 -7.84 4.89
N ALA A 83 -15.81 -7.93 5.68
CA ALA A 83 -16.28 -6.84 6.52
C ALA A 83 -15.28 -6.61 7.67
N PHE A 84 -14.87 -5.38 7.88
CA PHE A 84 -13.88 -5.04 8.91
C PHE A 84 -14.21 -3.76 9.66
N GLY A 85 -13.71 -3.68 10.89
CA GLY A 85 -13.64 -2.47 11.69
C GLY A 85 -12.19 -2.04 11.89
N GLN A 86 -11.96 -0.74 11.94
CA GLN A 86 -10.63 -0.20 12.23
C GLN A 86 -10.69 0.91 13.26
N VAL A 87 -9.61 1.01 14.04
CA VAL A 87 -9.35 2.10 14.97
C VAL A 87 -7.93 2.60 14.73
N GLN A 88 -7.79 3.91 14.59
CA GLN A 88 -6.52 4.56 14.42
C GLN A 88 -6.32 5.62 15.50
N LEU A 89 -5.19 5.57 16.17
CA LEU A 89 -4.70 6.58 17.10
C LEU A 89 -3.45 7.20 16.51
N GLN A 90 -3.34 8.52 16.57
CA GLN A 90 -2.18 9.25 16.09
C GLN A 90 -1.87 10.42 17.03
N GLU A 91 -0.60 10.58 17.38
CA GLU A 91 -0.03 11.76 18.04
C GLU A 91 1.08 12.31 17.15
N SER A 92 0.93 13.54 16.66
CA SER A 92 1.87 14.16 15.72
C SER A 92 2.93 15.03 16.40
N ASN A 93 2.86 15.21 17.71
CA ASN A 93 3.81 16.02 18.49
C ASN A 93 4.21 15.33 19.80
N LEU A 94 4.62 14.08 19.70
CA LEU A 94 5.03 13.29 20.85
C LEU A 94 6.19 13.97 21.59
N PHE A 95 6.01 14.21 22.90
CA PHE A 95 6.97 14.93 23.78
C PHE A 95 7.34 16.33 23.30
N GLY A 96 6.53 16.96 22.45
CA GLY A 96 6.80 18.29 21.88
C GLY A 96 7.94 18.32 20.87
N ARG A 97 8.31 17.19 20.27
CA ARG A 97 9.44 17.04 19.35
C ARG A 97 9.02 16.96 17.88
N ALA A 98 7.74 17.18 17.57
CA ALA A 98 7.16 16.91 16.26
C ALA A 98 7.31 15.44 15.82
N TRP A 99 7.53 14.54 16.73
CA TRP A 99 7.56 13.12 16.46
C TRP A 99 6.12 12.59 16.27
N ASN A 100 5.95 11.76 15.27
CA ASN A 100 4.67 11.17 14.97
C ASN A 100 4.65 9.70 15.46
N LEU A 101 3.73 9.39 16.34
CA LEU A 101 3.46 8.03 16.79
C LEU A 101 2.03 7.69 16.38
N GLY A 102 1.88 6.62 15.62
CA GLY A 102 0.58 6.14 15.17
C GLY A 102 0.39 4.66 15.47
N THR A 103 -0.83 4.27 15.75
CA THR A 103 -1.24 2.87 15.77
C THR A 103 -2.50 2.70 14.95
N ASN A 104 -2.55 1.63 14.18
CA ASN A 104 -3.72 1.23 13.44
C ASN A 104 -4.04 -0.23 13.79
N ILE A 105 -5.26 -0.47 14.23
CA ILE A 105 -5.77 -1.80 14.51
C ILE A 105 -6.98 -2.00 13.62
N THR A 106 -6.90 -2.99 12.74
CA THR A 106 -8.01 -3.42 11.89
C THR A 106 -8.35 -4.86 12.25
N TYR A 107 -9.61 -5.14 12.42
CA TYR A 107 -10.11 -6.49 12.62
C TYR A 107 -11.26 -6.76 11.67
N GLY A 108 -11.15 -7.79 10.89
CA GLY A 108 -12.11 -8.17 9.86
C GLY A 108 -12.45 -9.64 9.89
N GLN A 109 -13.35 -10.00 9.02
CA GLN A 109 -13.89 -11.35 8.88
C GLN A 109 -12.81 -12.40 8.60
N TYR A 110 -11.78 -12.04 7.81
CA TYR A 110 -10.71 -12.95 7.38
C TYR A 110 -9.40 -12.77 8.15
N GLY A 111 -9.39 -11.92 9.16
CA GLY A 111 -8.22 -11.69 9.99
C GLY A 111 -8.08 -10.27 10.47
N GLY A 112 -6.87 -9.90 10.91
CA GLY A 112 -6.62 -8.60 11.48
C GLY A 112 -5.21 -8.08 11.21
N LEU A 113 -5.04 -6.80 11.44
CA LEU A 113 -3.77 -6.08 11.37
C LEU A 113 -3.64 -5.18 12.60
N ALA A 114 -2.53 -5.28 13.29
CA ALA A 114 -2.11 -4.30 14.29
C ALA A 114 -0.74 -3.74 13.87
N ASN A 115 -0.65 -2.44 13.78
CA ASN A 115 0.58 -1.75 13.38
C ASN A 115 0.85 -0.57 14.33
N LEU A 116 2.09 -0.48 14.80
CA LEU A 116 2.62 0.67 15.53
C LEU A 116 3.73 1.29 14.71
N ASN A 117 3.60 2.56 14.37
CA ASN A 117 4.56 3.30 13.57
C ASN A 117 5.05 4.54 14.30
N PHE A 118 6.36 4.77 14.20
CA PHE A 118 7.02 5.96 14.70
C PHE A 118 7.72 6.66 13.55
N THR A 119 7.62 8.00 13.50
CA THR A 119 8.32 8.82 12.51
C THR A 119 8.89 10.06 13.16
N ASP A 120 10.20 10.28 12.99
CA ASP A 120 10.84 11.57 13.17
C ASP A 120 10.93 12.24 11.79
N PRO A 121 10.15 13.29 11.52
CA PRO A 121 10.10 13.92 10.19
C PRO A 121 11.38 14.66 9.83
N TRP A 122 12.19 15.02 10.80
CA TRP A 122 13.45 15.70 10.61
C TRP A 122 14.38 15.45 11.82
N ILE A 123 15.36 14.57 11.61
CA ILE A 123 16.34 14.20 12.65
C ILE A 123 17.06 15.45 13.15
N TYR A 124 17.12 15.59 14.46
CA TYR A 124 17.76 16.74 15.10
C TYR A 124 19.20 16.93 14.64
N GLY A 125 19.55 18.16 14.22
CA GLY A 125 20.89 18.52 13.74
C GLY A 125 21.21 18.13 12.30
N ASP A 126 20.31 17.45 11.58
CA ASP A 126 20.51 17.11 10.19
C ASP A 126 20.21 18.29 9.24
N LYS A 127 21.17 18.63 8.38
CA LYS A 127 21.06 19.72 7.40
C LYS A 127 20.25 19.35 6.16
N HIS A 128 19.94 18.08 5.96
CA HIS A 128 19.30 17.57 4.75
C HIS A 128 17.82 17.25 4.95
N ARG A 129 17.27 17.48 6.14
CA ARG A 129 15.88 17.16 6.45
C ARG A 129 15.57 15.66 6.33
N THR A 130 16.51 14.83 6.79
CA THR A 130 16.35 13.39 6.78
C THR A 130 15.25 12.98 7.74
N ARG A 131 14.31 12.17 7.23
CA ARG A 131 13.24 11.52 8.01
C ARG A 131 13.68 10.13 8.43
N PHE A 132 13.43 9.79 9.66
CA PHE A 132 13.51 8.42 10.16
C PHE A 132 12.11 7.87 10.39
N SER A 133 11.86 6.65 9.94
CA SER A 133 10.59 5.95 10.18
C SER A 133 10.86 4.51 10.59
N THR A 134 10.11 4.01 11.55
CA THR A 134 10.13 2.60 11.96
C THR A 134 8.73 2.14 12.27
N SER A 135 8.46 0.87 12.02
CA SER A 135 7.19 0.25 12.39
C SER A 135 7.38 -1.19 12.85
N VAL A 136 6.48 -1.64 13.70
CA VAL A 136 6.28 -3.05 14.05
C VAL A 136 4.84 -3.42 13.75
N PHE A 137 4.63 -4.63 13.26
CA PHE A 137 3.31 -5.07 12.87
C PHE A 137 3.08 -6.55 13.16
N LEU A 138 1.81 -6.86 13.40
CA LEU A 138 1.24 -8.20 13.41
C LEU A 138 0.08 -8.20 12.41
N SER A 139 0.10 -9.09 11.44
CA SER A 139 -1.02 -9.27 10.53
C SER A 139 -1.42 -10.73 10.39
N GLN A 140 -2.70 -10.95 10.21
CA GLN A 140 -3.28 -12.24 9.87
C GLN A 140 -4.31 -12.00 8.78
N GLN A 141 -4.04 -12.49 7.57
CA GLN A 141 -4.83 -12.18 6.39
C GLN A 141 -4.88 -13.36 5.43
N VAL A 142 -5.96 -13.46 4.66
CA VAL A 142 -6.05 -14.36 3.52
C VAL A 142 -5.33 -13.69 2.34
N PRO A 143 -4.22 -14.25 1.82
CA PRO A 143 -3.47 -13.64 0.73
C PRO A 143 -4.23 -13.74 -0.59
N GLN A 144 -4.35 -12.62 -1.30
CA GLN A 144 -5.09 -12.56 -2.58
C GLN A 144 -4.50 -13.44 -3.68
N VAL A 145 -3.19 -13.73 -3.61
CA VAL A 145 -2.53 -14.65 -4.56
C VAL A 145 -3.13 -16.05 -4.57
N PHE A 146 -3.81 -16.45 -3.49
CA PHE A 146 -4.46 -17.75 -3.33
C PHE A 146 -5.99 -17.67 -3.44
N GLN A 147 -6.52 -16.56 -3.95
CA GLN A 147 -7.95 -16.34 -4.14
C GLN A 147 -8.29 -16.16 -5.61
N SER A 148 -9.47 -16.61 -6.02
CA SER A 148 -10.14 -16.27 -7.27
C SER A 148 -11.64 -16.26 -7.04
N GLU A 149 -12.32 -15.27 -7.61
CA GLU A 149 -13.77 -15.18 -7.57
C GLU A 149 -14.41 -16.32 -8.38
N ASP A 150 -13.86 -16.63 -9.55
CA ASP A 150 -14.41 -17.63 -10.47
C ASP A 150 -14.01 -19.06 -10.10
N SER A 151 -12.74 -19.28 -9.73
CA SER A 151 -12.18 -20.61 -9.46
C SER A 151 -12.17 -20.99 -7.99
N GLY A 152 -12.59 -20.07 -7.10
CA GLY A 152 -12.54 -20.23 -5.65
C GLY A 152 -11.11 -20.14 -5.11
N ASN A 153 -10.95 -20.43 -3.83
CA ASN A 153 -9.70 -20.21 -3.12
C ASN A 153 -8.83 -21.47 -3.08
N ILE A 154 -7.52 -21.29 -2.92
CA ILE A 154 -6.63 -22.36 -2.50
C ILE A 154 -6.91 -22.65 -1.03
N ARG A 155 -7.14 -23.92 -0.72
CA ARG A 155 -7.44 -24.41 0.62
C ARG A 155 -6.22 -25.04 1.25
N THR A 156 -6.14 -24.97 2.56
CA THR A 156 -5.04 -25.57 3.32
C THR A 156 -5.11 -27.09 3.30
N ALA A 157 -3.94 -27.72 3.25
CA ALA A 157 -3.76 -29.15 3.42
C ALA A 157 -2.77 -29.44 4.54
N LYS A 158 -2.99 -30.53 5.26
CA LYS A 158 -2.10 -31.00 6.30
C LYS A 158 -0.97 -31.83 5.68
N ASP A 159 0.10 -31.90 6.38
CA ASP A 159 1.38 -32.54 6.14
C ASP A 159 1.37 -33.80 5.23
N TYR A 160 2.30 -33.83 4.31
CA TYR A 160 2.50 -34.93 3.38
C TYR A 160 3.76 -35.74 3.62
N ALA A 161 4.54 -35.37 4.62
CA ALA A 161 5.91 -35.81 4.72
C ALA A 161 6.07 -37.29 5.07
N ASP A 162 5.06 -37.93 5.69
CA ASP A 162 5.35 -39.20 6.37
C ASP A 162 4.99 -40.48 5.63
N ASN A 163 4.26 -40.48 4.51
CA ASN A 163 3.81 -41.76 4.00
C ASN A 163 3.96 -42.03 2.50
N GLY A 164 4.65 -41.24 1.73
CA GLY A 164 4.96 -41.58 0.32
C GLY A 164 3.77 -41.93 -0.58
N SER A 165 2.59 -42.02 -0.02
CA SER A 165 1.37 -42.44 -0.69
C SER A 165 0.28 -41.38 -0.56
N ASN A 166 -0.03 -40.74 -1.68
CA ASN A 166 -1.29 -40.03 -1.90
C ASN A 166 -1.55 -38.76 -1.10
N LYS A 167 -0.81 -37.73 -1.46
CA LYS A 167 -1.12 -36.34 -1.07
C LYS A 167 -2.61 -36.02 -1.31
N ALA A 168 -3.17 -36.42 -2.42
CA ALA A 168 -4.56 -36.20 -2.77
C ALA A 168 -5.55 -36.91 -1.83
N TYR A 169 -5.25 -38.13 -1.43
CA TYR A 169 -6.06 -38.91 -0.49
C TYR A 169 -6.15 -38.24 0.88
N GLU A 170 -5.03 -37.82 1.45
CA GLU A 170 -5.02 -37.15 2.75
C GLU A 170 -5.76 -35.80 2.71
N VAL A 171 -5.63 -35.04 1.63
CA VAL A 171 -6.40 -33.81 1.41
C VAL A 171 -7.89 -34.13 1.38
N GLY A 172 -8.31 -35.10 0.56
CA GLY A 172 -9.70 -35.50 0.43
C GLY A 172 -10.29 -35.94 1.77
N ARG A 173 -9.61 -36.82 2.50
CA ARG A 173 -10.08 -37.32 3.80
C ARG A 173 -10.24 -36.20 4.82
N LYS A 174 -9.31 -35.24 4.86
CA LYS A 174 -9.40 -34.12 5.78
C LYS A 174 -10.62 -33.24 5.54
N TYR A 175 -11.00 -33.06 4.29
CA TYR A 175 -12.17 -32.25 3.92
C TYR A 175 -13.48 -33.01 3.93
N GLY A 176 -13.48 -34.28 4.40
CA GLY A 176 -14.69 -35.11 4.47
C GLY A 176 -15.11 -35.69 3.14
N PHE A 177 -14.22 -35.70 2.14
CA PHE A 177 -14.42 -36.40 0.91
C PHE A 177 -14.07 -37.88 1.12
N THR A 178 -15.01 -38.77 0.86
CA THR A 178 -14.77 -40.20 0.91
C THR A 178 -14.49 -40.70 -0.50
N ASP A 179 -13.41 -41.46 -0.64
CA ASP A 179 -13.15 -42.23 -1.84
C ASP A 179 -14.16 -43.35 -1.91
N GLY A 180 -14.95 -43.41 -3.00
CA GLY A 180 -15.91 -44.46 -3.21
C GLY A 180 -15.27 -45.81 -3.55
N ASP A 181 -14.00 -45.86 -4.00
CA ASP A 181 -13.38 -47.05 -4.56
C ASP A 181 -12.10 -47.53 -3.85
N ASN A 182 -11.70 -46.93 -2.74
CA ASN A 182 -10.48 -47.29 -1.98
C ASN A 182 -9.17 -47.37 -2.81
N ALA A 183 -9.12 -46.69 -3.95
CA ALA A 183 -7.93 -46.71 -4.78
C ALA A 183 -6.90 -45.66 -4.28
N PRO A 184 -5.68 -46.04 -3.99
CA PRO A 184 -4.63 -45.10 -3.66
C PRO A 184 -4.33 -44.24 -4.90
N GLY A 185 -4.69 -42.95 -4.89
CA GLY A 185 -4.32 -42.00 -5.95
C GLY A 185 -5.41 -41.11 -6.52
N ASP A 186 -6.67 -41.54 -6.49
CA ASP A 186 -7.80 -40.75 -6.97
C ASP A 186 -8.79 -40.48 -5.83
N VAL A 187 -8.89 -39.25 -5.40
CA VAL A 187 -9.99 -38.83 -4.53
C VAL A 187 -11.16 -38.49 -5.43
N ASN A 188 -12.09 -39.46 -5.65
CA ASN A 188 -13.38 -39.16 -6.22
C ASN A 188 -14.24 -38.45 -5.20
N ILE A 189 -14.41 -37.18 -5.38
CA ILE A 189 -15.40 -36.42 -4.63
C ILE A 189 -16.73 -36.76 -5.28
N ALA A 190 -17.49 -37.66 -4.64
CA ALA A 190 -18.84 -37.99 -5.10
C ALA A 190 -19.64 -36.69 -5.27
N ASP A 191 -20.45 -36.63 -6.32
CA ASP A 191 -21.21 -35.47 -6.78
C ASP A 191 -22.23 -34.91 -5.77
N ASN A 192 -22.17 -35.29 -4.51
CA ASN A 192 -23.17 -34.92 -3.53
C ASN A 192 -22.55 -34.34 -2.29
N GLU A 193 -22.90 -33.08 -2.13
CA GLU A 193 -23.03 -32.39 -0.88
C GLU A 193 -21.71 -32.10 -0.16
N TYR A 194 -21.18 -30.89 -0.47
CA TYR A 194 -20.80 -30.13 0.69
C TYR A 194 -21.98 -30.20 1.66
N PRO A 195 -21.87 -30.89 2.80
CA PRO A 195 -22.88 -30.76 3.82
C PRO A 195 -23.09 -29.27 3.99
N ASN A 196 -24.33 -28.83 4.24
CA ASN A 196 -24.68 -27.45 4.56
C ASN A 196 -23.77 -26.91 5.67
N ARG A 197 -22.51 -26.69 5.32
CA ARG A 197 -21.54 -26.07 6.22
C ARG A 197 -21.94 -24.62 6.28
N SER A 198 -22.08 -24.13 7.49
CA SER A 198 -22.27 -22.72 7.71
C SER A 198 -21.16 -21.97 6.97
N TRP A 199 -21.43 -20.79 6.49
CA TRP A 199 -20.48 -19.92 5.80
C TRP A 199 -19.12 -19.80 6.53
N PHE A 200 -19.13 -19.87 7.86
CA PHE A 200 -17.95 -19.90 8.73
C PHE A 200 -17.09 -21.17 8.58
N ASP A 201 -17.68 -22.32 8.40
CA ASP A 201 -16.94 -23.59 8.24
C ASP A 201 -16.23 -23.68 6.87
N TYR A 202 -16.78 -23.03 5.85
CA TYR A 202 -16.17 -22.96 4.53
C TYR A 202 -14.87 -22.14 4.56
N GLU A 203 -14.81 -21.07 5.35
CA GLU A 203 -13.66 -20.19 5.47
C GLU A 203 -12.57 -20.75 6.39
N GLY A 204 -12.90 -21.59 7.33
CA GLY A 204 -11.96 -22.23 8.25
C GLY A 204 -10.85 -23.03 7.57
N ASP A 205 -11.01 -23.39 6.30
CA ASP A 205 -10.05 -24.16 5.52
C ASP A 205 -9.25 -23.31 4.52
N THR A 206 -9.40 -21.99 4.50
CA THR A 206 -8.66 -21.10 3.61
C THR A 206 -7.24 -20.88 4.13
N VAL A 207 -6.28 -20.72 3.22
CA VAL A 207 -4.90 -20.34 3.58
C VAL A 207 -4.91 -18.95 4.20
N VAL A 208 -4.36 -18.85 5.39
CA VAL A 208 -4.15 -17.59 6.09
C VAL A 208 -2.66 -17.41 6.32
N LEU A 209 -2.13 -16.22 6.09
CA LEU A 209 -0.76 -15.89 6.45
C LEU A 209 -0.75 -15.03 7.71
N ARG A 210 -0.06 -15.52 8.74
CA ARG A 210 0.32 -14.71 9.90
C ARG A 210 1.70 -14.14 9.65
N LYS A 211 1.83 -12.81 9.69
CA LYS A 211 3.09 -12.09 9.54
C LYS A 211 3.36 -11.28 10.80
N ILE A 212 4.53 -11.43 11.39
CA ILE A 212 5.02 -10.61 12.51
C ILE A 212 6.33 -10.02 12.06
N GLY A 213 6.48 -8.72 12.19
CA GLY A 213 7.71 -8.10 11.71
C GLY A 213 7.82 -6.63 12.05
N GLY A 214 8.85 -6.03 11.49
CA GLY A 214 9.11 -4.63 11.60
C GLY A 214 10.03 -4.14 10.48
N ASN A 215 10.08 -2.83 10.36
CA ASN A 215 10.99 -2.19 9.43
C ASN A 215 11.49 -0.88 9.99
N PHE A 216 12.60 -0.40 9.44
CA PHE A 216 13.03 0.97 9.62
C PHE A 216 13.57 1.52 8.31
N SER A 217 13.47 2.83 8.15
CA SER A 217 13.95 3.51 6.96
C SER A 217 14.37 4.94 7.23
N PHE A 218 15.31 5.40 6.42
CA PHE A 218 15.71 6.79 6.32
C PHE A 218 15.30 7.29 4.95
N SER A 219 14.65 8.43 4.88
CA SER A 219 14.33 9.08 3.62
C SER A 219 14.81 10.52 3.62
N ARG A 220 15.27 10.99 2.47
CA ARG A 220 15.94 12.28 2.34
C ARG A 220 15.54 12.97 1.04
N PRO A 221 15.10 14.23 1.07
CA PRO A 221 15.00 15.05 -0.14
C PRO A 221 16.40 15.37 -0.68
N LEU A 222 16.56 15.41 -2.01
CA LEU A 222 17.81 15.81 -2.65
C LEU A 222 17.86 17.35 -2.79
N ASN A 223 17.94 18.02 -1.67
CA ASN A 223 17.89 19.49 -1.55
C ASN A 223 19.25 20.18 -1.60
N GLY A 224 20.34 19.43 -1.85
CA GLY A 224 21.70 19.98 -1.91
C GLY A 224 22.30 20.38 -0.56
N GLY A 225 21.67 19.99 0.57
CA GLY A 225 22.11 20.33 1.91
C GLY A 225 21.50 21.61 2.47
N ASP A 226 20.55 22.20 1.75
CA ASP A 226 19.73 23.31 2.25
C ASP A 226 18.34 22.77 2.65
N PRO A 227 18.04 22.70 3.98
CA PRO A 227 16.78 22.14 4.46
C PRO A 227 15.54 22.96 4.08
N TYR A 228 15.73 24.18 3.62
CA TYR A 228 14.67 25.11 3.24
C TYR A 228 14.38 25.12 1.75
N LYS A 229 15.22 24.44 0.96
CA LYS A 229 15.05 24.31 -0.47
C LYS A 229 14.12 23.15 -0.80
N ASP A 230 13.06 23.44 -1.56
CA ASP A 230 12.16 22.41 -2.05
C ASP A 230 12.91 21.50 -3.03
N SER A 231 12.73 20.21 -2.86
CA SER A 231 13.26 19.19 -3.74
C SER A 231 12.14 18.31 -4.29
N LYS A 232 12.12 18.16 -5.61
CA LYS A 232 11.20 17.24 -6.29
C LYS A 232 11.65 15.79 -6.16
N TRP A 233 12.95 15.55 -5.92
CA TRP A 233 13.53 14.22 -5.74
C TRP A 233 13.74 13.90 -4.26
N SER A 234 13.44 12.65 -3.90
CA SER A 234 13.78 12.06 -2.62
C SER A 234 14.30 10.64 -2.79
N VAL A 235 15.14 10.21 -1.88
CA VAL A 235 15.67 8.85 -1.81
C VAL A 235 15.34 8.22 -0.46
N LEU A 236 15.21 6.89 -0.44
CA LEU A 236 14.93 6.11 0.74
C LEU A 236 15.86 4.90 0.79
N ALA A 237 16.40 4.62 1.97
CA ALA A 237 17.07 3.37 2.31
C ALA A 237 16.47 2.81 3.58
N GLY A 238 16.30 1.51 3.64
CA GLY A 238 15.69 0.86 4.81
C GLY A 238 15.93 -0.64 4.86
N MET A 239 15.51 -1.23 5.97
CA MET A 239 15.52 -2.68 6.17
C MET A 239 14.17 -3.13 6.70
N SER A 240 13.81 -4.35 6.35
CA SER A 240 12.61 -5.03 6.81
C SER A 240 12.96 -6.41 7.34
N PHE A 241 12.22 -6.85 8.34
CA PHE A 241 12.26 -8.19 8.87
C PHE A 241 10.84 -8.67 9.13
N ALA A 242 10.53 -9.89 8.68
CA ALA A 242 9.24 -10.51 8.96
C ALA A 242 9.38 -12.03 9.08
N GLU A 243 8.69 -12.58 10.05
CA GLU A 243 8.37 -14.00 10.14
C GLU A 243 6.99 -14.22 9.51
N VAL A 244 6.90 -15.15 8.57
CA VAL A 244 5.66 -15.48 7.84
C VAL A 244 5.33 -16.95 8.09
N ARG A 245 4.12 -17.19 8.59
CA ARG A 245 3.64 -18.53 8.91
C ARG A 245 2.30 -18.79 8.23
N PRO A 246 2.23 -19.80 7.35
CA PRO A 246 0.95 -20.23 6.78
C PRO A 246 0.15 -21.00 7.83
N ILE A 247 -1.09 -20.57 8.06
CA ILE A 247 -1.98 -21.17 9.05
C ILE A 247 -3.39 -21.34 8.47
N ASN A 248 -4.23 -22.11 9.15
CA ASN A 248 -5.68 -22.07 8.99
C ASN A 248 -6.31 -21.06 9.98
N PHE A 249 -7.63 -20.88 9.94
CA PHE A 249 -8.31 -20.00 10.91
C PHE A 249 -8.25 -20.51 12.35
N ALA A 250 -8.04 -21.79 12.58
CA ALA A 250 -7.83 -22.36 13.91
C ALA A 250 -6.42 -22.04 14.47
N GLY A 251 -5.51 -21.53 13.62
CA GLY A 251 -4.14 -21.18 14.00
C GLY A 251 -3.13 -22.31 13.82
N ASP A 252 -3.55 -23.46 13.27
CA ASP A 252 -2.64 -24.57 12.98
C ASP A 252 -1.79 -24.27 11.76
N THR A 253 -0.50 -24.60 11.80
CA THR A 253 0.39 -24.45 10.67
C THR A 253 0.00 -25.34 9.50
N ARG A 254 -0.03 -24.79 8.29
CA ARG A 254 -0.49 -25.44 7.05
C ARG A 254 0.34 -24.99 5.86
N PRO A 255 1.50 -25.58 5.60
CA PRO A 255 2.41 -25.16 4.53
C PRO A 255 1.99 -25.60 3.14
N TYR A 256 0.96 -26.44 3.02
CA TYR A 256 0.44 -26.95 1.75
C TYR A 256 -0.96 -26.39 1.43
N GLY A 257 -1.27 -26.31 0.12
CA GLY A 257 -2.56 -25.89 -0.37
C GLY A 257 -2.99 -26.64 -1.61
N VAL A 258 -4.29 -26.63 -1.87
CA VAL A 258 -4.92 -27.23 -3.05
C VAL A 258 -6.05 -26.34 -3.55
N SER A 259 -6.25 -26.26 -4.87
CA SER A 259 -7.35 -25.48 -5.46
C SER A 259 -8.71 -26.07 -5.11
N ASN A 260 -9.63 -25.21 -4.65
CA ASN A 260 -10.99 -25.57 -4.37
C ASN A 260 -11.73 -26.13 -5.62
N ASN A 261 -11.43 -25.59 -6.80
CA ASN A 261 -12.00 -26.06 -8.06
C ASN A 261 -11.61 -27.52 -8.36
N LYS A 262 -10.35 -27.89 -8.10
CA LYS A 262 -9.89 -29.28 -8.23
C LYS A 262 -10.57 -30.20 -7.22
N LEU A 263 -10.71 -29.77 -5.98
CA LEU A 263 -11.46 -30.49 -4.95
C LEU A 263 -12.92 -30.74 -5.38
N ARG A 264 -13.59 -29.73 -5.92
CA ARG A 264 -14.99 -29.83 -6.36
C ARG A 264 -15.20 -30.71 -7.59
N LYS A 265 -14.22 -30.80 -8.50
CA LYS A 265 -14.27 -31.64 -9.70
C LYS A 265 -13.99 -33.12 -9.41
N GLY A 266 -13.69 -33.47 -8.17
CA GLY A 266 -13.59 -34.89 -7.76
C GLY A 266 -12.28 -35.58 -8.11
N LYS A 267 -11.29 -34.85 -8.65
CA LYS A 267 -9.97 -35.40 -8.96
C LYS A 267 -8.88 -34.44 -8.52
N VAL A 268 -8.15 -34.82 -7.50
CA VAL A 268 -6.95 -34.11 -7.02
C VAL A 268 -5.74 -35.01 -7.26
N ASN A 269 -4.86 -34.59 -8.15
CA ASN A 269 -3.58 -35.26 -8.40
C ASN A 269 -2.49 -34.68 -7.48
N ASN A 270 -1.39 -35.40 -7.33
CA ASN A 270 -0.23 -34.92 -6.55
C ASN A 270 0.28 -33.56 -7.05
N ASP A 271 0.17 -33.29 -8.35
CA ASP A 271 0.61 -32.01 -8.97
C ASP A 271 -0.34 -30.83 -8.68
N ASP A 272 -1.55 -31.10 -8.19
CA ASP A 272 -2.51 -30.06 -7.79
C ASP A 272 -2.27 -29.53 -6.38
N VAL A 273 -1.35 -30.15 -5.63
CA VAL A 273 -0.96 -29.75 -4.28
C VAL A 273 0.31 -28.90 -4.34
N ILE A 274 0.25 -27.71 -3.79
CA ILE A 274 1.33 -26.73 -3.86
C ILE A 274 1.85 -26.35 -2.47
N CYS A 275 3.09 -25.91 -2.40
CA CYS A 275 3.59 -25.18 -1.25
C CYS A 275 3.01 -23.76 -1.22
N VAL A 276 2.40 -23.37 -0.12
CA VAL A 276 1.94 -21.98 0.10
C VAL A 276 3.01 -21.13 0.77
N SER A 277 4.06 -21.76 1.27
CA SER A 277 5.28 -21.13 1.82
C SER A 277 6.52 -21.49 0.98
N TYR A 278 7.63 -20.82 1.25
CA TYR A 278 8.91 -21.17 0.66
C TYR A 278 9.39 -22.51 1.21
N ASN A 279 9.77 -23.43 0.30
CA ASN A 279 10.19 -24.81 0.61
C ASN A 279 9.18 -25.63 1.44
N CYS A 280 7.88 -25.29 1.38
CA CYS A 280 6.85 -25.89 2.23
C CYS A 280 7.19 -25.79 3.73
N ALA A 281 7.97 -24.81 4.13
CA ALA A 281 8.36 -24.64 5.52
C ALA A 281 7.19 -24.11 6.37
N ASP A 282 7.16 -24.51 7.63
CA ASP A 282 6.18 -24.06 8.60
C ASP A 282 6.29 -22.56 8.88
N THR A 283 7.49 -22.02 8.71
CA THR A 283 7.79 -20.62 8.95
C THR A 283 8.86 -20.14 7.98
N ASN A 284 8.61 -19.01 7.31
CA ASN A 284 9.62 -18.34 6.50
C ASN A 284 10.10 -17.08 7.20
N THR A 285 11.40 -16.84 7.17
CA THR A 285 11.99 -15.58 7.64
C THR A 285 12.40 -14.73 6.45
N LEU A 286 11.83 -13.53 6.35
CA LEU A 286 12.11 -12.55 5.31
C LEU A 286 12.96 -11.43 5.91
N MET A 287 14.16 -11.23 5.39
CA MET A 287 15.02 -10.09 5.73
C MET A 287 15.33 -9.33 4.45
N GLY A 288 14.82 -8.10 4.34
CA GLY A 288 14.94 -7.27 3.16
C GLY A 288 15.75 -6.01 3.38
N VAL A 289 16.56 -5.64 2.38
CA VAL A 289 17.21 -4.33 2.28
C VAL A 289 16.57 -3.59 1.12
N ARG A 290 16.02 -2.40 1.38
CA ARG A 290 15.24 -1.63 0.42
C ARG A 290 15.92 -0.31 0.07
N PHE A 291 15.94 -0.01 -1.23
CA PHE A 291 16.28 1.31 -1.75
C PHE A 291 15.15 1.79 -2.67
N ALA A 292 14.81 3.06 -2.57
CA ALA A 292 13.78 3.65 -3.43
C ALA A 292 14.10 5.11 -3.73
N THR A 293 13.58 5.58 -4.86
CA THR A 293 13.62 6.99 -5.23
C THR A 293 12.24 7.43 -5.68
N THR A 294 11.92 8.69 -5.41
CA THR A 294 10.65 9.31 -5.79
C THR A 294 10.91 10.69 -6.37
N TYR A 295 10.26 10.98 -7.47
CA TYR A 295 10.19 12.32 -8.07
C TYR A 295 8.76 12.78 -8.13
N ASN A 296 8.46 13.98 -7.64
CA ASN A 296 7.13 14.56 -7.64
C ASN A 296 7.16 15.99 -8.19
N ASN A 297 6.44 16.22 -9.26
CA ASN A 297 6.27 17.52 -9.90
C ASN A 297 4.80 17.82 -10.22
N PHE A 298 3.86 17.22 -9.48
CA PHE A 298 2.44 17.53 -9.66
C PHE A 298 2.13 18.97 -9.22
N ASN A 299 1.29 19.64 -10.01
CA ASN A 299 0.79 20.98 -9.68
C ASN A 299 -0.11 20.97 -8.44
N ASN A 300 -0.86 19.91 -8.21
CA ASN A 300 -1.72 19.71 -7.04
C ASN A 300 -1.65 18.26 -6.58
N PRO A 301 -1.19 17.99 -5.35
CA PRO A 301 -1.07 16.61 -4.83
C PRO A 301 -2.40 15.86 -4.70
N ARG A 302 -3.53 16.56 -4.48
CA ARG A 302 -4.85 15.95 -4.28
C ARG A 302 -5.61 15.71 -5.58
N ASN A 303 -5.50 16.62 -6.53
CA ASN A 303 -6.16 16.53 -7.83
C ASN A 303 -5.21 17.07 -8.92
N PRO A 304 -4.22 16.28 -9.33
CA PRO A 304 -3.24 16.71 -10.32
C PRO A 304 -3.90 16.85 -11.70
N THR A 305 -3.63 17.97 -12.36
CA THR A 305 -4.01 18.23 -13.75
C THR A 305 -2.78 18.41 -14.66
N SER A 306 -1.60 18.62 -14.08
CA SER A 306 -0.34 18.71 -14.82
C SER A 306 0.83 18.25 -13.98
N GLY A 307 1.92 17.93 -14.66
CA GLY A 307 3.15 17.44 -14.04
C GLY A 307 3.27 15.93 -14.04
N ASN A 308 4.29 15.44 -13.38
CA ASN A 308 4.60 14.02 -13.38
C ASN A 308 5.07 13.53 -12.00
N PHE A 309 4.88 12.25 -11.80
CA PHE A 309 5.29 11.51 -10.62
C PHE A 309 6.02 10.23 -11.07
N PHE A 310 7.18 10.00 -10.51
CA PHE A 310 7.96 8.79 -10.74
C PHE A 310 8.37 8.18 -9.42
N THR A 311 8.27 6.87 -9.30
CA THR A 311 8.84 6.11 -8.20
C THR A 311 9.50 4.85 -8.74
N ALA A 312 10.65 4.52 -8.20
CA ALA A 312 11.33 3.26 -8.46
C ALA A 312 11.96 2.74 -7.19
N GLY A 313 11.98 1.44 -7.01
CA GLY A 313 12.57 0.83 -5.84
C GLY A 313 12.98 -0.61 -6.09
N THR A 314 13.99 -1.02 -5.33
CA THR A 314 14.47 -2.40 -5.25
C THR A 314 14.45 -2.84 -3.79
N GLU A 315 14.10 -4.08 -3.57
CA GLU A 315 14.16 -4.73 -2.26
C GLU A 315 14.84 -6.08 -2.42
N GLN A 316 16.02 -6.20 -1.82
CA GLN A 316 16.81 -7.43 -1.82
C GLN A 316 16.50 -8.21 -0.56
N PHE A 317 15.91 -9.38 -0.71
CA PHE A 317 15.73 -10.34 0.37
C PHE A 317 16.95 -11.27 0.46
N LEU A 318 17.37 -11.52 1.68
CA LEU A 318 18.58 -12.26 1.99
C LEU A 318 18.22 -13.60 2.66
N GLY A 319 18.74 -14.69 2.11
CA GLY A 319 18.64 -16.01 2.72
C GLY A 319 19.57 -16.12 3.92
N ILE A 320 19.00 -16.09 5.11
CA ILE A 320 19.76 -16.19 6.37
C ILE A 320 19.74 -17.61 6.96
N ASN A 321 18.82 -18.45 6.51
CA ASN A 321 18.70 -19.86 6.87
C ASN A 321 18.01 -20.63 5.71
N ASN A 322 17.79 -21.94 5.87
CA ASN A 322 17.20 -22.79 4.83
C ASN A 322 15.74 -22.41 4.47
N ASP A 323 15.03 -21.76 5.39
CA ASP A 323 13.64 -21.35 5.25
C ASP A 323 13.49 -19.86 4.90
N SER A 324 14.61 -19.22 4.57
CA SER A 324 14.70 -17.82 4.15
C SER A 324 14.97 -17.72 2.66
N PRO A 325 14.03 -17.22 1.86
CA PRO A 325 14.23 -17.09 0.42
C PRO A 325 15.21 -15.98 0.07
N THR A 326 15.97 -16.18 -1.02
CA THR A 326 16.83 -15.17 -1.62
C THR A 326 16.24 -14.69 -2.93
N PHE A 327 15.80 -13.46 -2.98
CA PHE A 327 15.24 -12.87 -4.19
C PHE A 327 15.37 -11.35 -4.16
N ASN A 328 15.29 -10.74 -5.35
CA ASN A 328 15.19 -9.30 -5.50
C ASN A 328 13.85 -8.93 -6.11
N ARG A 329 13.21 -7.91 -5.59
CA ARG A 329 11.94 -7.37 -6.06
C ARG A 329 12.12 -5.94 -6.54
N LEU A 330 11.96 -5.73 -7.85
CA LEU A 330 11.97 -4.42 -8.49
C LEU A 330 10.54 -3.94 -8.72
N ARG A 331 10.30 -2.65 -8.52
CA ARG A 331 9.05 -1.97 -8.87
C ARG A 331 9.35 -0.58 -9.39
N ALA A 332 8.63 -0.16 -10.43
CA ALA A 332 8.66 1.19 -10.92
C ALA A 332 7.27 1.64 -11.36
N SER A 333 7.00 2.93 -11.21
CA SER A 333 5.77 3.56 -11.66
C SER A 333 6.06 4.97 -12.16
N TYR A 334 5.45 5.33 -13.29
CA TYR A 334 5.47 6.67 -13.84
C TYR A 334 4.05 7.14 -14.13
N THR A 335 3.70 8.33 -13.69
CA THR A 335 2.39 8.96 -13.95
C THR A 335 2.63 10.35 -14.52
N GLN A 336 1.94 10.69 -15.61
CA GLN A 336 1.98 12.01 -16.25
C GLN A 336 0.56 12.52 -16.42
N PHE A 337 0.32 13.78 -16.07
CA PHE A 337 -0.92 14.49 -16.36
C PHE A 337 -0.68 15.57 -17.40
N PHE A 338 -1.59 15.64 -18.38
CA PHE A 338 -1.65 16.65 -19.42
C PHE A 338 -2.94 17.44 -19.26
N PRO A 339 -2.87 18.76 -18.99
CA PRO A 339 -4.07 19.59 -18.92
C PRO A 339 -4.73 19.66 -20.30
N VAL A 340 -6.05 19.53 -20.31
CA VAL A 340 -6.87 19.61 -21.53
C VAL A 340 -8.11 20.44 -21.26
N ASP A 341 -8.76 20.96 -22.31
CA ASP A 341 -9.99 21.74 -22.25
C ASP A 341 -10.96 21.26 -23.34
N TRP A 342 -11.43 20.01 -23.20
CA TRP A 342 -12.29 19.39 -24.20
C TRP A 342 -13.77 19.54 -23.90
N LEU A 343 -14.18 19.32 -22.66
CA LEU A 343 -15.57 19.35 -22.24
C LEU A 343 -15.88 20.62 -21.44
N LYS A 344 -16.92 21.34 -21.84
CA LYS A 344 -17.38 22.57 -21.15
C LYS A 344 -18.75 22.38 -20.49
N ILE A 345 -18.91 21.28 -19.77
CA ILE A 345 -20.17 20.93 -19.07
C ILE A 345 -20.31 21.76 -17.81
N HIS A 346 -19.27 21.81 -16.99
CA HIS A 346 -19.26 22.52 -15.72
C HIS A 346 -19.29 24.05 -15.92
N LYS A 347 -19.95 24.77 -15.02
CA LYS A 347 -20.04 26.24 -15.08
C LYS A 347 -18.68 26.93 -15.05
N GLY A 348 -17.74 26.41 -14.26
CA GLY A 348 -16.34 26.90 -14.18
C GLY A 348 -15.55 26.78 -15.50
N CYS A 349 -15.98 25.89 -16.42
CA CYS A 349 -15.40 25.76 -17.77
C CYS A 349 -15.95 26.79 -18.76
N ARG A 350 -16.90 27.66 -18.35
CA ARG A 350 -17.50 28.73 -19.15
C ARG A 350 -17.45 30.06 -18.39
N PRO A 351 -16.24 30.60 -18.14
CA PRO A 351 -16.08 31.81 -17.36
C PRO A 351 -16.77 33.00 -18.10
N LYS A 352 -17.33 33.90 -17.33
CA LYS A 352 -17.77 35.19 -17.86
C LYS A 352 -16.55 36.05 -18.18
N ALA A 353 -16.75 37.09 -19.01
CA ALA A 353 -15.70 38.03 -19.34
C ALA A 353 -15.08 38.62 -18.05
N GLY A 354 -13.77 38.41 -17.85
CA GLY A 354 -13.03 38.86 -16.67
C GLY A 354 -12.90 37.84 -15.51
N GLU A 355 -13.56 36.69 -15.58
CA GLU A 355 -13.39 35.60 -14.61
C GLU A 355 -12.33 34.60 -15.07
N GLN A 356 -11.52 34.08 -14.14
CA GLN A 356 -10.62 32.97 -14.42
C GLN A 356 -11.40 31.66 -14.56
N ALA A 357 -11.08 30.87 -15.59
CA ALA A 357 -11.63 29.54 -15.75
C ALA A 357 -11.16 28.62 -14.61
N ASP A 358 -12.12 27.99 -13.93
CA ASP A 358 -11.87 26.91 -12.95
C ASP A 358 -12.42 25.60 -13.52
N CYS A 359 -11.65 25.00 -14.41
CA CYS A 359 -12.02 23.81 -15.18
C CYS A 359 -10.90 22.77 -15.13
N PRO A 360 -10.73 22.05 -14.02
CA PRO A 360 -9.67 21.06 -13.88
C PRO A 360 -9.96 19.81 -14.71
N GLN A 361 -9.47 19.81 -15.96
CA GLN A 361 -9.51 18.65 -16.85
C GLN A 361 -8.12 18.18 -17.16
N ALA A 362 -7.92 16.86 -17.21
CA ALA A 362 -6.65 16.29 -17.56
C ALA A 362 -6.77 14.90 -18.17
N ILE A 363 -5.82 14.57 -19.05
CA ILE A 363 -5.49 13.20 -19.40
C ILE A 363 -4.37 12.75 -18.47
N GLY A 364 -4.61 11.65 -17.72
CA GLY A 364 -3.63 10.95 -16.94
C GLY A 364 -3.15 9.70 -17.68
N VAL A 365 -1.83 9.52 -17.74
CA VAL A 365 -1.22 8.29 -18.24
C VAL A 365 -0.34 7.75 -17.14
N GLN A 366 -0.56 6.49 -16.75
CA GLN A 366 0.24 5.79 -15.76
C GLN A 366 0.77 4.49 -16.32
N ILE A 367 2.06 4.25 -16.12
CA ILE A 367 2.72 2.98 -16.41
C ILE A 367 3.30 2.46 -15.10
N LYS A 368 2.99 1.21 -14.77
CA LYS A 368 3.59 0.50 -13.63
C LYS A 368 4.23 -0.77 -14.13
N GLY A 369 5.24 -1.22 -13.43
CA GLY A 369 5.85 -2.51 -13.72
C GLY A 369 6.69 -3.00 -12.56
N GLY A 370 6.97 -4.29 -12.59
CA GLY A 370 7.80 -4.94 -11.59
C GLY A 370 8.35 -6.28 -12.08
N ALA A 371 9.42 -6.71 -11.43
CA ALA A 371 10.03 -8.01 -11.67
C ALA A 371 10.60 -8.59 -10.38
N ILE A 372 10.46 -9.89 -10.21
CA ILE A 372 11.06 -10.66 -9.12
C ILE A 372 12.11 -11.58 -9.73
N MET A 373 13.33 -11.46 -9.25
CA MET A 373 14.49 -12.27 -9.63
C MET A 373 14.88 -13.14 -8.45
N GLY A 374 15.11 -14.43 -8.67
CA GLY A 374 15.42 -15.40 -7.63
C GLY A 374 14.20 -16.19 -7.15
N GLU A 375 14.30 -16.80 -5.99
CA GLU A 375 13.34 -17.77 -5.45
C GLU A 375 12.43 -17.13 -4.41
N ALA A 376 11.44 -16.38 -4.88
CA ALA A 376 10.44 -15.79 -3.99
C ALA A 376 9.37 -16.82 -3.61
N PRO A 377 8.85 -16.77 -2.36
CA PRO A 377 7.66 -17.56 -2.01
C PRO A 377 6.44 -17.11 -2.81
N PRO A 378 5.46 -17.99 -3.03
CA PRO A 378 4.30 -17.67 -3.88
C PRO A 378 3.50 -16.46 -3.39
N TYR A 379 3.43 -16.23 -2.09
CA TYR A 379 2.71 -15.10 -1.50
C TYR A 379 3.40 -13.73 -1.70
N GLU A 380 4.63 -13.68 -2.19
CA GLU A 380 5.33 -12.44 -2.55
C GLU A 380 5.23 -12.11 -4.05
N ALA A 381 4.57 -12.96 -4.85
CA ALA A 381 4.32 -12.72 -6.26
C ALA A 381 3.47 -11.44 -6.47
N PHE A 382 3.59 -10.85 -7.64
CA PHE A 382 2.77 -9.71 -8.02
C PHE A 382 1.35 -10.13 -8.34
N CYS A 383 0.40 -9.35 -7.85
CA CYS A 383 -1.02 -9.46 -8.16
C CYS A 383 -1.42 -8.40 -9.19
N MET A 384 -2.22 -8.80 -10.18
CA MET A 384 -2.84 -7.91 -11.15
C MET A 384 -4.36 -8.09 -11.13
N GLY A 385 -5.09 -7.01 -11.36
CA GLY A 385 -6.54 -6.91 -11.25
C GLY A 385 -6.97 -6.09 -10.05
N GLY A 386 -8.19 -5.56 -10.10
CA GLY A 386 -8.80 -4.75 -9.05
C GLY A 386 -8.75 -3.25 -9.31
N SER A 387 -9.40 -2.50 -8.44
CA SER A 387 -9.63 -1.06 -8.58
C SER A 387 -8.35 -0.20 -8.64
N ASN A 388 -7.24 -0.69 -8.10
CA ASN A 388 -5.94 -0.02 -8.09
C ASN A 388 -4.92 -0.59 -9.10
N SER A 389 -5.36 -1.53 -9.94
CA SER A 389 -4.59 -2.21 -10.96
C SER A 389 -5.35 -2.15 -12.28
N ILE A 390 -5.83 -3.26 -12.80
CA ILE A 390 -6.66 -3.32 -14.00
C ILE A 390 -8.12 -3.44 -13.58
N ARG A 391 -8.88 -2.37 -13.76
CA ARG A 391 -10.31 -2.33 -13.41
C ARG A 391 -11.10 -3.29 -14.31
N GLY A 392 -12.17 -3.89 -13.78
CA GLY A 392 -12.95 -4.92 -14.49
C GLY A 392 -12.62 -6.35 -14.07
N TRP A 393 -11.48 -6.58 -13.43
CA TRP A 393 -11.18 -7.80 -12.69
C TRP A 393 -11.30 -7.56 -11.18
N TYR A 394 -11.60 -8.60 -10.42
CA TYR A 394 -11.48 -8.58 -8.97
C TYR A 394 -10.00 -8.44 -8.53
N ASP A 395 -9.78 -8.11 -7.28
CA ASP A 395 -8.44 -7.92 -6.74
C ASP A 395 -7.60 -9.20 -6.93
N CYS A 396 -6.44 -9.05 -7.62
CA CYS A 396 -5.53 -10.16 -7.94
C CYS A 396 -6.09 -11.24 -8.90
N ASP A 397 -7.25 -11.05 -9.51
CA ASP A 397 -7.92 -12.11 -10.28
C ASP A 397 -7.48 -12.18 -11.75
N MET A 398 -6.80 -11.16 -12.25
CA MET A 398 -6.22 -11.18 -13.59
C MET A 398 -4.94 -12.01 -13.67
N ALA A 399 -4.01 -11.82 -12.72
CA ALA A 399 -2.75 -12.58 -12.73
C ALA A 399 -2.06 -12.62 -11.36
N VAL A 400 -1.29 -13.71 -11.16
CA VAL A 400 -0.27 -13.84 -10.12
C VAL A 400 1.06 -14.17 -10.78
N ALA A 401 2.02 -13.25 -10.78
CA ALA A 401 3.17 -13.30 -11.67
C ALA A 401 4.48 -12.88 -11.00
N LYS A 402 5.61 -13.30 -11.60
CA LYS A 402 6.95 -12.80 -11.22
C LYS A 402 7.31 -11.48 -11.91
N ALA A 403 6.70 -11.17 -13.04
CA ALA A 403 6.87 -9.89 -13.71
C ALA A 403 5.54 -9.39 -14.25
N PHE A 404 5.37 -8.08 -14.27
CA PHE A 404 4.16 -7.46 -14.79
C PHE A 404 4.42 -6.08 -15.38
N SER A 405 3.51 -5.64 -16.24
CA SER A 405 3.37 -4.26 -16.66
C SER A 405 1.91 -3.90 -16.78
N GLU A 406 1.57 -2.71 -16.30
CA GLU A 406 0.23 -2.12 -16.37
C GLU A 406 0.31 -0.74 -17.02
N LEU A 407 -0.67 -0.44 -17.87
CA LEU A 407 -0.90 0.85 -18.48
C LEU A 407 -2.30 1.33 -18.13
N THR A 408 -2.43 2.52 -17.57
CA THR A 408 -3.71 3.21 -17.38
C THR A 408 -3.70 4.50 -18.15
N VAL A 409 -4.73 4.74 -18.94
CA VAL A 409 -5.02 6.03 -19.56
C VAL A 409 -6.39 6.48 -19.10
N GLU A 410 -6.48 7.67 -18.53
CA GLU A 410 -7.75 8.19 -18.02
C GLU A 410 -7.94 9.66 -18.41
N TYR A 411 -9.15 10.01 -18.76
CA TYR A 411 -9.59 11.39 -18.97
C TYR A 411 -10.53 11.78 -17.84
N ARG A 412 -10.16 12.81 -17.08
CA ARG A 412 -10.93 13.34 -15.96
C ARG A 412 -11.49 14.72 -16.32
N PHE A 413 -12.75 14.95 -15.98
CA PHE A 413 -13.42 16.22 -16.25
C PHE A 413 -14.45 16.57 -15.18
N PRO A 414 -14.64 17.87 -14.83
CA PRO A 414 -15.64 18.26 -13.85
C PRO A 414 -17.04 18.16 -14.47
N LEU A 415 -18.01 17.66 -13.68
CA LEU A 415 -19.42 17.57 -14.04
C LEU A 415 -20.22 18.69 -13.36
N ILE A 416 -20.58 18.51 -12.10
CA ILE A 416 -21.43 19.42 -11.33
C ILE A 416 -20.92 19.47 -9.88
N SER A 417 -20.63 20.68 -9.37
CA SER A 417 -20.22 20.88 -7.98
C SER A 417 -19.02 20.01 -7.59
N ILE A 418 -19.21 19.06 -6.68
CA ILE A 418 -18.18 18.14 -6.17
C ILE A 418 -18.01 16.89 -7.04
N PHE A 419 -18.83 16.70 -8.08
CA PHE A 419 -18.80 15.53 -8.95
C PHE A 419 -17.92 15.78 -10.17
N SER A 420 -17.03 14.85 -10.46
CA SER A 420 -16.25 14.77 -11.69
C SER A 420 -16.50 13.43 -12.37
N GLY A 421 -16.40 13.40 -13.69
CA GLY A 421 -16.46 12.20 -14.48
C GLY A 421 -15.06 11.73 -14.87
N GLU A 422 -14.94 10.43 -15.08
CA GLU A 422 -13.75 9.84 -15.71
C GLU A 422 -14.13 8.82 -16.76
N VAL A 423 -13.28 8.74 -17.79
CA VAL A 423 -13.30 7.67 -18.78
C VAL A 423 -11.90 7.08 -18.78
N PHE A 424 -11.80 5.77 -18.76
CA PHE A 424 -10.50 5.11 -18.65
C PHE A 424 -10.34 3.89 -19.55
N MET A 425 -9.09 3.57 -19.81
CA MET A 425 -8.63 2.32 -20.39
C MET A 425 -7.46 1.81 -19.55
N ASP A 426 -7.55 0.55 -19.11
CA ASP A 426 -6.48 -0.16 -18.43
C ASP A 426 -6.04 -1.35 -19.27
N ALA A 427 -4.75 -1.63 -19.30
CA ALA A 427 -4.17 -2.80 -19.95
C ALA A 427 -3.04 -3.37 -19.09
N GLY A 428 -2.93 -4.68 -19.03
CA GLY A 428 -1.90 -5.35 -18.25
C GLY A 428 -1.43 -6.65 -18.84
N THR A 429 -0.20 -7.04 -18.52
CA THR A 429 0.40 -8.32 -18.91
C THR A 429 1.36 -8.82 -17.85
N ASP A 430 1.34 -10.13 -17.64
CA ASP A 430 2.24 -10.88 -16.76
C ASP A 430 3.51 -11.40 -17.47
N PHE A 431 3.67 -11.08 -18.77
CA PHE A 431 4.74 -11.62 -19.64
C PHE A 431 4.86 -13.14 -19.60
N ASN A 432 3.75 -13.85 -19.36
CA ASN A 432 3.69 -15.30 -19.22
C ASN A 432 4.57 -15.84 -18.06
N THR A 433 4.72 -15.07 -16.98
CA THR A 433 5.53 -15.44 -15.81
C THR A 433 4.73 -16.05 -14.66
N GLN A 434 3.42 -16.27 -14.80
CA GLN A 434 2.63 -17.03 -13.83
C GLN A 434 3.19 -18.46 -13.64
N LYS A 435 3.69 -19.06 -14.72
CA LYS A 435 4.33 -20.38 -14.69
C LYS A 435 5.61 -20.45 -13.86
N ASP A 436 6.26 -19.30 -13.64
CA ASP A 436 7.53 -19.18 -12.92
C ASP A 436 7.33 -18.91 -11.41
N VAL A 437 6.09 -18.65 -11.00
CA VAL A 437 5.73 -18.53 -9.58
C VAL A 437 5.71 -19.93 -8.95
N PRO A 438 6.40 -20.16 -7.81
CA PRO A 438 6.35 -21.46 -7.13
C PRO A 438 4.90 -21.90 -6.85
N GLY A 439 4.60 -23.17 -7.13
CA GLY A 439 3.24 -23.69 -7.01
C GLY A 439 2.23 -23.18 -8.05
N LYS A 440 2.62 -22.22 -8.88
CA LYS A 440 1.81 -21.69 -10.00
C LYS A 440 0.37 -21.34 -9.64
N PRO A 441 0.12 -20.58 -8.54
CA PRO A 441 -1.24 -20.34 -8.06
C PRO A 441 -2.12 -19.65 -9.10
N GLY A 442 -1.57 -18.78 -9.95
CA GLY A 442 -2.31 -18.13 -11.03
C GLY A 442 -2.85 -19.11 -12.06
N LEU A 443 -2.03 -20.06 -12.49
CA LEU A 443 -2.48 -21.11 -13.43
C LEU A 443 -3.43 -22.11 -12.77
N LEU A 444 -3.21 -22.43 -11.50
CA LEU A 444 -4.06 -23.34 -10.74
C LEU A 444 -5.47 -22.74 -10.50
N LEU A 445 -5.57 -21.43 -10.48
CA LEU A 445 -6.80 -20.66 -10.32
C LEU A 445 -7.36 -20.14 -11.65
N ASP A 446 -6.85 -20.62 -12.79
CA ASP A 446 -7.30 -20.28 -14.15
C ASP A 446 -7.31 -18.76 -14.44
N LYS A 447 -6.29 -18.00 -13.93
CA LYS A 447 -6.20 -16.56 -14.15
C LYS A 447 -5.68 -16.23 -15.55
N ASP A 448 -6.22 -15.16 -16.16
CA ASP A 448 -6.02 -14.80 -17.57
C ASP A 448 -4.57 -14.45 -17.95
N GLY A 449 -3.79 -13.84 -17.03
CA GLY A 449 -2.41 -13.40 -17.27
C GLY A 449 -2.30 -12.02 -17.90
N SER A 450 -3.15 -11.66 -18.84
CA SER A 450 -3.16 -10.37 -19.52
C SER A 450 -4.57 -9.98 -19.96
N GLY A 451 -4.81 -8.68 -20.08
CA GLY A 451 -6.11 -8.19 -20.49
C GLY A 451 -6.16 -6.68 -20.68
N VAL A 452 -7.29 -6.24 -21.21
CA VAL A 452 -7.60 -4.81 -21.43
C VAL A 452 -9.03 -4.56 -20.98
N SER A 453 -9.24 -3.45 -20.27
CA SER A 453 -10.57 -2.98 -19.86
C SER A 453 -10.81 -1.53 -20.24
N PHE A 454 -12.09 -1.19 -20.38
CA PHE A 454 -12.57 0.18 -20.59
C PHE A 454 -13.70 0.45 -19.63
N GLY A 455 -13.78 1.68 -19.17
CA GLY A 455 -14.85 2.04 -18.26
C GLY A 455 -15.06 3.54 -18.11
N THR A 456 -16.11 3.85 -17.37
CA THR A 456 -16.44 5.20 -16.94
C THR A 456 -16.67 5.19 -15.45
N GLY A 457 -16.36 6.29 -14.80
CA GLY A 457 -16.53 6.43 -13.35
C GLY A 457 -16.98 7.83 -12.96
N VAL A 458 -17.44 7.94 -11.73
CA VAL A 458 -17.75 9.21 -11.08
C VAL A 458 -16.80 9.40 -9.89
N ILE A 459 -16.20 10.57 -9.82
CA ILE A 459 -15.33 10.98 -8.73
C ILE A 459 -16.08 12.01 -7.88
N VAL A 460 -16.24 11.75 -6.60
CA VAL A 460 -16.84 12.67 -5.64
C VAL A 460 -15.72 13.28 -4.80
N THR A 461 -15.53 14.59 -4.93
CA THR A 461 -14.54 15.32 -4.13
C THR A 461 -15.10 15.58 -2.74
N THR A 462 -14.51 14.97 -1.72
CA THR A 462 -14.91 15.18 -0.32
C THR A 462 -13.79 15.88 0.47
N PRO A 463 -14.10 16.49 1.64
CA PRO A 463 -13.08 17.11 2.49
C PRO A 463 -11.97 16.14 2.94
N VAL A 464 -12.28 14.83 3.01
CA VAL A 464 -11.32 13.76 3.41
C VAL A 464 -10.58 13.15 2.22
N GLY A 465 -10.95 13.51 0.97
CA GLY A 465 -10.31 13.03 -0.26
C GLY A 465 -11.33 12.63 -1.33
N PRO A 466 -10.88 12.33 -2.56
CA PRO A 466 -11.77 11.89 -3.63
C PRO A 466 -12.24 10.44 -3.41
N ILE A 467 -13.54 10.21 -3.60
CA ILE A 467 -14.13 8.86 -3.65
C ILE A 467 -14.45 8.57 -5.12
N ARG A 468 -14.03 7.41 -5.61
CA ARG A 468 -14.28 6.93 -6.98
C ARG A 468 -15.28 5.77 -6.97
N VAL A 469 -16.25 5.84 -7.87
CA VAL A 469 -17.28 4.82 -8.08
C VAL A 469 -17.41 4.51 -9.57
#